data_8b674555c9c7e6e5424d563b9460109d
#
_entry.id   8b674555c9c7e6e5424d563b9460109d
#
_cell.length_a   1.000
_cell.length_b   1.000
_cell.length_c   1.000
_cell.angle_alpha   90.00
_cell.angle_beta   90.00
_cell.angle_gamma   90.00
#
_symmetry.space_group_name_H-M   'P 1'
#
loop_
_entity.id
_entity.type
_entity.pdbx_description
1 polymer ?
#
loop_
_entity_poly.entity_id
_entity_poly.type
_entity_poly.pdbx_seq_one_letter_code
_entity_poly.pdbx_strand_id
1 'polypeptide(L)'
;MATLLDEHREAILAANKKDLDAFQKEDQAMFDRLIVNHQKIDGMIQAINEVKAQEDPVNQIISLKDLDNGLQVTNKTAPFGTIMIIYESRPDVTIEAAVLAFKANNKILLKGGKEAINSNLIL
;
A
#
# COMPACT_ATOMS: atom_id res chain seq x y z
N MET A 1 1.58 5.13 10.57
CA MET A 1 0.58 5.06 9.48
C MET A 1 -0.84 4.91 10.01
N ALA A 2 -1.24 3.81 10.66
CA ALA A 2 -2.63 3.62 11.14
C ALA A 2 -3.15 4.80 11.99
N THR A 3 -2.40 5.23 13.00
CA THR A 3 -2.74 6.38 13.86
C THR A 3 -2.90 7.67 13.04
N LEU A 4 -2.01 7.93 12.08
CA LEU A 4 -2.08 9.12 11.22
C LEU A 4 -3.32 9.11 10.32
N LEU A 5 -3.72 7.95 9.79
CA LEU A 5 -4.96 7.84 9.01
C LEU A 5 -6.19 8.21 9.85
N ASP A 6 -6.20 7.77 11.10
CA ASP A 6 -7.31 8.08 12.02
C ASP A 6 -7.35 9.56 12.42
N GLU A 7 -6.20 10.12 12.76
CA GLU A 7 -6.05 11.55 13.12
C GLU A 7 -6.39 12.50 11.96
N HIS A 8 -6.10 12.11 10.71
CA HIS A 8 -6.31 12.94 9.52
C HIS A 8 -7.57 12.55 8.72
N ARG A 9 -8.46 11.76 9.30
CA ARG A 9 -9.66 11.21 8.66
C ARG A 9 -10.48 12.28 7.90
N GLU A 10 -10.78 13.39 8.55
CA GLU A 10 -11.57 14.47 7.95
C GLU A 10 -10.84 15.15 6.78
N ALA A 11 -9.52 15.31 6.88
CA ALA A 11 -8.71 15.87 5.81
C ALA A 11 -8.69 14.95 4.57
N ILE A 12 -8.60 13.63 4.80
CA ILE A 12 -8.66 12.61 3.73
C ILE A 12 -10.02 12.66 3.03
N LEU A 13 -11.11 12.69 3.79
CA LEU A 13 -12.47 12.78 3.24
C LEU A 13 -12.68 14.09 2.45
N ALA A 14 -12.17 15.20 2.96
CA ALA A 14 -12.25 16.49 2.27
C ALA A 14 -11.43 16.51 0.96
N ALA A 15 -10.26 15.87 0.93
CA ALA A 15 -9.45 15.72 -0.27
C ALA A 15 -10.15 14.82 -1.30
N ASN A 16 -10.69 13.70 -0.86
CA ASN A 16 -11.45 12.80 -1.72
C ASN A 16 -12.69 13.47 -2.33
N LYS A 17 -13.39 14.28 -1.54
CA LYS A 17 -14.52 15.05 -2.07
C LYS A 17 -14.13 15.96 -3.24
N LYS A 18 -12.96 16.58 -3.20
CA LYS A 18 -12.46 17.39 -4.34
C LYS A 18 -12.26 16.54 -5.60
N ASP A 19 -11.72 15.33 -5.43
CA ASP A 19 -11.55 14.41 -6.56
C ASP A 19 -12.89 13.97 -7.13
N LEU A 20 -13.87 13.65 -6.27
CA LEU A 20 -15.23 13.26 -6.69
C LEU A 20 -15.99 14.38 -7.39
N ASP A 21 -15.86 15.63 -6.89
CA ASP A 21 -16.51 16.82 -7.49
C ASP A 21 -15.92 17.14 -8.87
N ALA A 22 -14.63 16.85 -9.08
CA ALA A 22 -13.94 17.07 -10.36
C ALA A 22 -14.11 15.91 -11.35
N PHE A 23 -14.59 14.75 -10.90
CA PHE A 23 -14.70 13.55 -11.74
C PHE A 23 -15.82 13.67 -12.77
N GLN A 24 -15.48 13.49 -14.06
CA GLN A 24 -16.48 13.41 -15.13
C GLN A 24 -17.14 12.03 -15.09
N LYS A 25 -18.45 11.98 -14.78
CA LYS A 25 -19.22 10.77 -14.50
C LYS A 25 -19.53 9.91 -15.75
N GLU A 26 -18.55 9.74 -16.64
CA GLU A 26 -18.72 8.88 -17.81
C GLU A 26 -18.53 7.39 -17.49
N ASP A 27 -17.74 7.08 -16.43
CA ASP A 27 -17.47 5.71 -15.98
C ASP A 27 -17.88 5.54 -14.50
N GLN A 28 -19.05 4.94 -14.29
CA GLN A 28 -19.59 4.69 -12.96
C GLN A 28 -18.69 3.75 -12.14
N ALA A 29 -18.11 2.73 -12.79
CA ALA A 29 -17.26 1.77 -12.08
C ALA A 29 -15.96 2.42 -11.58
N MET A 30 -15.39 3.35 -12.33
CA MET A 30 -14.24 4.14 -11.94
C MET A 30 -14.61 5.11 -10.80
N PHE A 31 -15.76 5.76 -10.89
CA PHE A 31 -16.26 6.64 -9.85
C PHE A 31 -16.44 5.90 -8.51
N ASP A 32 -17.06 4.71 -8.53
CA ASP A 32 -17.32 3.91 -7.32
C ASP A 32 -16.00 3.47 -6.63
N ARG A 33 -14.96 3.21 -7.42
CA ARG A 33 -13.62 2.89 -6.89
C ARG A 33 -12.94 4.09 -6.26
N LEU A 34 -13.18 5.30 -6.79
CA LEU A 34 -12.59 6.54 -6.32
C LEU A 34 -13.09 6.96 -4.94
N ILE A 35 -14.32 6.58 -4.58
CA ILE A 35 -14.95 6.97 -3.31
C ILE A 35 -14.12 6.49 -2.13
N VAL A 36 -13.76 7.41 -1.24
CA VAL A 36 -13.25 7.13 0.10
C VAL A 36 -14.29 7.59 1.12
N ASN A 37 -14.62 6.72 2.06
CA ASN A 37 -15.52 6.99 3.16
C ASN A 37 -14.90 6.49 4.48
N HIS A 38 -15.56 6.72 5.60
CA HIS A 38 -15.08 6.27 6.91
C HIS A 38 -14.79 4.77 6.95
N GLN A 39 -15.67 3.94 6.34
CA GLN A 39 -15.50 2.50 6.30
C GLN A 39 -14.25 2.08 5.52
N LYS A 40 -13.94 2.75 4.40
CA LYS A 40 -12.70 2.49 3.65
C LYS A 40 -11.45 2.89 4.45
N ILE A 41 -11.52 4.01 5.20
CA ILE A 41 -10.41 4.40 6.09
C ILE A 41 -10.22 3.37 7.20
N ASP A 42 -11.30 2.87 7.80
CA ASP A 42 -11.22 1.78 8.79
C ASP A 42 -10.61 0.52 8.18
N GLY A 43 -10.98 0.18 6.94
CA GLY A 43 -10.37 -0.92 6.19
C GLY A 43 -8.87 -0.76 5.95
N MET A 44 -8.42 0.44 5.57
CA MET A 44 -6.98 0.74 5.44
C MET A 44 -6.24 0.59 6.77
N ILE A 45 -6.82 1.09 7.87
CA ILE A 45 -6.26 0.95 9.22
C ILE A 45 -6.17 -0.53 9.61
N GLN A 46 -7.21 -1.30 9.35
CA GLN A 46 -7.21 -2.74 9.60
C GLN A 46 -6.13 -3.46 8.79
N ALA A 47 -6.02 -3.19 7.48
CA ALA A 47 -5.01 -3.76 6.61
C ALA A 47 -3.57 -3.48 7.10
N ILE A 48 -3.30 -2.24 7.56
CA ILE A 48 -2.01 -1.90 8.17
C ILE A 48 -1.73 -2.76 9.40
N ASN A 49 -2.72 -2.93 10.28
CA ASN A 49 -2.56 -3.72 11.51
C ASN A 49 -2.39 -5.22 11.21
N GLU A 50 -3.08 -5.75 10.21
CA GLU A 50 -2.92 -7.12 9.75
C GLU A 50 -1.51 -7.38 9.19
N VAL A 51 -1.01 -6.48 8.33
CA VAL A 51 0.37 -6.58 7.81
C VAL A 51 1.40 -6.43 8.93
N LYS A 52 1.15 -5.53 9.89
CA LYS A 52 2.02 -5.37 11.08
C LYS A 52 2.11 -6.65 11.89
N ALA A 53 1.01 -7.38 12.05
CA ALA A 53 0.92 -8.62 12.84
C ALA A 53 1.58 -9.84 12.15
N GLN A 54 1.82 -9.79 10.84
CA GLN A 54 2.51 -10.85 10.12
C GLN A 54 3.96 -10.99 10.61
N GLU A 55 4.54 -12.18 10.44
CA GLU A 55 5.97 -12.40 10.65
C GLU A 55 6.82 -11.45 9.81
N ASP A 56 7.99 -11.09 10.32
CA ASP A 56 8.93 -10.24 9.57
C ASP A 56 9.52 -11.05 8.41
N PRO A 57 9.29 -10.67 7.15
CA PRO A 57 9.82 -11.41 6.00
C PRO A 57 11.29 -11.10 5.72
N VAL A 58 11.91 -10.15 6.43
CA VAL A 58 13.26 -9.66 6.10
C VAL A 58 14.32 -10.62 6.61
N ASN A 59 15.25 -11.01 5.73
CA ASN A 59 16.39 -11.88 6.03
C ASN A 59 16.03 -13.25 6.63
N GLN A 60 14.82 -13.76 6.37
CA GLN A 60 14.40 -15.09 6.82
C GLN A 60 15.18 -16.17 6.08
N ILE A 61 15.73 -17.12 6.83
CA ILE A 61 16.38 -18.30 6.22
C ILE A 61 15.28 -19.31 5.84
N ILE A 62 15.10 -19.52 4.53
CA ILE A 62 14.13 -20.46 3.98
C ILE A 62 14.68 -21.89 4.03
N SER A 63 15.96 -22.05 3.71
CA SER A 63 16.63 -23.35 3.76
C SER A 63 18.13 -23.20 3.92
N LEU A 64 18.72 -24.20 4.56
CA LEU A 64 20.17 -24.39 4.70
C LEU A 64 20.51 -25.78 4.17
N LYS A 65 21.53 -25.88 3.33
CA LYS A 65 21.97 -27.15 2.76
C LYS A 65 23.50 -27.22 2.79
N ASP A 66 24.03 -28.22 3.45
CA ASP A 66 25.46 -28.58 3.39
C ASP A 66 25.66 -29.56 2.24
N LEU A 67 26.66 -29.33 1.41
CA LEU A 67 27.05 -30.17 0.30
C LEU A 67 28.25 -31.05 0.68
N ASP A 68 28.40 -32.24 0.04
CA ASP A 68 29.47 -33.20 0.33
C ASP A 68 30.88 -32.61 0.12
N ASN A 69 31.02 -31.56 -0.68
CA ASN A 69 32.27 -30.85 -0.93
C ASN A 69 32.60 -29.82 0.15
N GLY A 70 31.81 -29.73 1.22
CA GLY A 70 31.99 -28.75 2.30
C GLY A 70 31.41 -27.36 2.05
N LEU A 71 30.72 -27.17 0.91
CA LEU A 71 30.02 -25.92 0.63
C LEU A 71 28.69 -25.86 1.38
N GLN A 72 28.44 -24.74 2.06
CA GLN A 72 27.15 -24.45 2.70
C GLN A 72 26.33 -23.49 1.83
N VAL A 73 25.13 -23.87 1.46
CA VAL A 73 24.19 -23.07 0.66
C VAL A 73 23.05 -22.60 1.56
N THR A 74 22.91 -21.30 1.71
CA THR A 74 21.82 -20.68 2.45
C THR A 74 20.88 -19.96 1.49
N ASN A 75 19.60 -20.34 1.51
CA ASN A 75 18.53 -19.63 0.82
C ASN A 75 17.82 -18.72 1.81
N LYS A 76 17.81 -17.43 1.56
CA LYS A 76 17.16 -16.44 2.43
C LYS A 76 16.39 -15.40 1.62
N THR A 77 15.37 -14.80 2.26
CA THR A 77 14.63 -13.70 1.70
C THR A 77 15.49 -12.44 1.59
N ALA A 78 15.28 -11.66 0.55
CA ALA A 78 15.89 -10.37 0.35
C ALA A 78 14.89 -9.40 -0.27
N PRO A 79 14.98 -8.09 0.02
CA PRO A 79 14.13 -7.10 -0.64
C PRO A 79 14.45 -7.00 -2.14
N PHE A 80 13.44 -6.67 -2.95
CA PHE A 80 13.63 -6.38 -4.38
C PHE A 80 14.43 -5.07 -4.61
N GLY A 81 14.38 -4.15 -3.64
CA GLY A 81 15.01 -2.85 -3.72
C GLY A 81 13.97 -1.74 -3.93
N THR A 82 13.85 -1.22 -5.15
CA THR A 82 12.85 -0.19 -5.48
C THR A 82 11.76 -0.77 -6.37
N ILE A 83 10.51 -0.64 -5.93
CA ILE A 83 9.31 -1.11 -6.64
C ILE A 83 8.53 0.11 -7.10
N MET A 84 8.06 0.12 -8.35
CA MET A 84 7.12 1.11 -8.85
C MET A 84 5.76 0.46 -9.07
N ILE A 85 4.71 1.06 -8.51
CA ILE A 85 3.32 0.63 -8.70
C ILE A 85 2.54 1.76 -9.36
N ILE A 86 1.91 1.44 -10.49
CA ILE A 86 1.03 2.34 -11.23
C ILE A 86 -0.39 1.80 -11.08
N TYR A 87 -1.30 2.64 -10.63
CA TYR A 87 -2.70 2.26 -10.38
C TYR A 87 -3.64 3.42 -10.71
N GLU A 88 -4.93 3.14 -10.82
CA GLU A 88 -5.95 4.08 -11.27
C GLU A 88 -7.14 4.06 -10.27
N SER A 89 -7.73 5.22 -9.99
CA SER A 89 -9.01 5.39 -9.25
C SER A 89 -9.17 4.59 -7.95
N ARG A 90 -8.08 4.29 -7.25
CA ARG A 90 -8.11 3.48 -6.02
C ARG A 90 -7.18 4.07 -4.96
N PRO A 91 -7.63 5.10 -4.22
CA PRO A 91 -6.81 5.73 -3.17
C PRO A 91 -6.36 4.75 -2.07
N ASP A 92 -7.15 3.72 -1.78
CA ASP A 92 -6.83 2.63 -0.84
C ASP A 92 -5.54 1.89 -1.20
N VAL A 93 -5.27 1.68 -2.50
CA VAL A 93 -4.06 1.02 -3.00
C VAL A 93 -2.79 1.77 -2.58
N THR A 94 -2.84 3.10 -2.41
CA THR A 94 -1.73 3.91 -1.92
C THR A 94 -1.22 3.36 -0.57
N ILE A 95 -2.12 3.10 0.35
CA ILE A 95 -1.79 2.61 1.69
C ILE A 95 -1.42 1.13 1.67
N GLU A 96 -2.20 0.30 0.97
CA GLU A 96 -1.95 -1.15 0.88
C GLU A 96 -0.57 -1.45 0.29
N ALA A 97 -0.24 -0.81 -0.83
CA ALA A 97 1.05 -0.99 -1.48
C ALA A 97 2.21 -0.46 -0.62
N ALA A 98 2.04 0.71 0.02
CA ALA A 98 3.06 1.30 0.86
C ALA A 98 3.39 0.41 2.06
N VAL A 99 2.38 -0.10 2.77
CA VAL A 99 2.61 -0.91 3.98
C VAL A 99 3.26 -2.25 3.66
N LEU A 100 2.89 -2.90 2.54
CA LEU A 100 3.50 -4.15 2.10
C LEU A 100 4.96 -3.95 1.67
N ALA A 101 5.25 -2.91 0.90
CA ALA A 101 6.61 -2.59 0.51
C ALA A 101 7.49 -2.28 1.72
N PHE A 102 7.00 -1.48 2.66
CA PHE A 102 7.69 -1.16 3.89
C PHE A 102 7.96 -2.41 4.75
N LYS A 103 6.96 -3.29 4.93
CA LYS A 103 7.09 -4.54 5.68
C LYS A 103 8.19 -5.44 5.10
N ALA A 104 8.31 -5.48 3.77
CA ALA A 104 9.31 -6.27 3.05
C ALA A 104 10.64 -5.50 2.81
N ASN A 105 10.86 -4.37 3.50
CA ASN A 105 12.07 -3.54 3.41
C ASN A 105 12.40 -3.06 1.99
N ASN A 106 11.37 -2.78 1.20
CA ASN A 106 11.52 -2.20 -0.14
C ASN A 106 11.26 -0.69 -0.14
N LYS A 107 11.91 0.02 -1.05
CA LYS A 107 11.50 1.37 -1.44
C LYS A 107 10.33 1.28 -2.41
N ILE A 108 9.40 2.24 -2.33
CA ILE A 108 8.24 2.26 -3.22
C ILE A 108 8.07 3.61 -3.88
N LEU A 109 7.74 3.58 -5.17
CA LEU A 109 7.28 4.72 -5.96
C LEU A 109 5.83 4.46 -6.35
N LEU A 110 4.93 5.30 -5.88
CA LEU A 110 3.50 5.20 -6.13
C LEU A 110 3.08 6.20 -7.19
N LYS A 111 2.44 5.73 -8.26
CA LYS A 111 1.86 6.56 -9.31
C LYS A 111 0.38 6.26 -9.45
N GLY A 112 -0.45 7.01 -8.73
CA GLY A 112 -1.90 6.98 -8.89
C GLY A 112 -2.38 7.73 -10.14
N GLY A 113 -3.64 7.54 -10.49
CA GLY A 113 -4.31 8.25 -11.56
C GLY A 113 -4.54 9.72 -11.22
N LYS A 114 -4.69 10.55 -12.25
CA LYS A 114 -4.94 11.99 -12.11
C LYS A 114 -6.26 12.32 -11.42
N GLU A 115 -7.23 11.43 -11.55
CA GLU A 115 -8.57 11.53 -10.98
C GLU A 115 -8.60 11.40 -9.44
N ALA A 116 -7.54 10.85 -8.84
CA ALA A 116 -7.39 10.67 -7.41
C ALA A 116 -6.26 11.51 -6.81
N ILE A 117 -5.86 12.59 -7.47
CA ILE A 117 -4.65 13.34 -7.13
C ILE A 117 -4.71 13.93 -5.71
N ASN A 118 -5.86 14.52 -5.32
CA ASN A 118 -6.00 15.14 -4.00
C ASN A 118 -5.98 14.09 -2.89
N SER A 119 -6.66 12.96 -3.10
CA SER A 119 -6.66 11.81 -2.18
C SER A 119 -5.27 11.22 -2.03
N ASN A 120 -4.55 10.99 -3.13
CA ASN A 120 -3.23 10.38 -3.11
C ASN A 120 -2.15 11.27 -2.48
N LEU A 121 -2.32 12.60 -2.51
CA LEU A 121 -1.36 13.52 -1.91
C LEU A 121 -1.52 13.65 -0.39
N ILE A 122 -2.69 13.35 0.15
CA ILE A 122 -2.95 13.39 1.60
C ILE A 122 -2.67 12.05 2.27
N LEU A 123 -2.82 10.93 1.55
CA LEU A 123 -2.51 9.58 2.02
C LEU A 123 -1.00 9.30 2.03
#